data_c9ed8d2573dc1d6f7ab1e3b011d4cf3f
#
_entry.id   c9ed8d2573dc1d6f7ab1e3b011d4cf3f
#
_cell.length_a   1.000
_cell.length_b   1.000
_cell.length_c   1.000
_cell.angle_alpha   90.00
_cell.angle_beta   90.00
_cell.angle_gamma   90.00
#
_symmetry.space_group_name_H-M   'P 1'
#
loop_
_entity.id
_entity.type
_entity.pdbx_description
1 polymer ?
#
loop_
_entity_poly.entity_id
_entity_poly.type
_entity_poly.pdbx_seq_one_letter_code
_entity_poly.pdbx_strand_id
1 'polypeptide(L)'
;MANMEKEMISWTNKLSCGVKIIDDQHKGLVNLVNEMFNHVTGNIQQERDYFNRVIQEAVNYVKIHFATEEKLMIATKFPGYPDHKKEHESFILAVVNNIKEYEAGGRITLSKFSRFLKDWILSHIAMQDKRYFEYFNKIATRKADGKLSITSDDVKNG
;
A
#
# COMPACT_ATOMS: atom_id res chain seq x y z
N MET A 1 -16.71 15.63 24.47
CA MET A 1 -15.65 16.07 23.55
C MET A 1 -15.55 15.06 22.42
N ALA A 2 -15.69 15.48 21.19
CA ALA A 2 -15.44 14.61 20.05
C ALA A 2 -13.97 14.18 20.09
N ASN A 3 -13.71 12.87 20.18
CA ASN A 3 -12.38 12.33 19.93
C ASN A 3 -12.00 12.70 18.50
N MET A 4 -11.11 13.65 18.34
CA MET A 4 -10.51 13.92 17.04
C MET A 4 -9.69 12.67 16.70
N GLU A 5 -10.11 11.95 15.66
CA GLU A 5 -9.30 10.88 15.10
C GLU A 5 -7.94 11.44 14.71
N LYS A 6 -6.90 10.82 15.24
CA LYS A 6 -5.53 11.22 14.92
C LYS A 6 -5.15 10.62 13.57
N GLU A 7 -4.88 11.47 12.61
CA GLU A 7 -4.32 11.03 11.33
C GLU A 7 -2.81 10.91 11.42
N MET A 8 -2.29 9.71 11.17
CA MET A 8 -0.87 9.47 11.02
C MET A 8 -0.37 9.85 9.62
N ILE A 9 -1.24 9.67 8.63
CA ILE A 9 -1.00 10.06 7.24
C ILE A 9 -2.19 10.88 6.76
N SER A 10 -1.95 12.07 6.21
CA SER A 10 -2.96 12.86 5.51
C SER A 10 -2.84 12.65 4.01
N TRP A 11 -3.93 12.26 3.35
CA TRP A 11 -3.95 12.19 1.89
C TRP A 11 -3.87 13.58 1.28
N THR A 12 -2.94 13.76 0.37
CA THR A 12 -2.80 14.99 -0.43
C THR A 12 -2.64 14.64 -1.90
N ASN A 13 -2.84 15.61 -2.78
CA ASN A 13 -2.65 15.43 -4.22
C ASN A 13 -1.21 15.01 -4.60
N LYS A 14 -0.25 15.25 -3.72
CA LYS A 14 1.15 14.79 -3.90
C LYS A 14 1.27 13.27 -3.89
N LEU A 15 0.32 12.57 -3.28
CA LEU A 15 0.27 11.11 -3.25
C LEU A 15 -0.52 10.52 -4.41
N SER A 16 -1.26 11.34 -5.16
CA SER A 16 -2.00 10.88 -6.33
C SER A 16 -1.06 10.53 -7.48
N CYS A 17 -1.33 9.41 -8.13
CA CYS A 17 -0.62 8.98 -9.34
C CYS A 17 -1.39 9.28 -10.63
N GLY A 18 -2.63 9.79 -10.53
CA GLY A 18 -3.51 10.08 -11.65
C GLY A 18 -4.28 8.86 -12.20
N VAL A 19 -4.14 7.69 -11.60
CA VAL A 19 -4.87 6.47 -11.96
C VAL A 19 -5.85 6.15 -10.85
N LYS A 20 -7.15 6.28 -11.12
CA LYS A 20 -8.18 6.23 -10.08
C LYS A 20 -8.14 4.95 -9.24
N ILE A 21 -8.05 3.77 -9.86
CA ILE A 21 -8.03 2.50 -9.12
C ILE A 21 -6.85 2.41 -8.17
N ILE A 22 -5.71 2.92 -8.57
CA ILE A 22 -4.49 2.93 -7.74
C ILE A 22 -4.61 3.96 -6.62
N ASP A 23 -5.09 5.16 -6.93
CA ASP A 23 -5.32 6.19 -5.91
C ASP A 23 -6.32 5.71 -4.85
N ASP A 24 -7.40 5.04 -5.27
CA ASP A 24 -8.39 4.47 -4.36
C ASP A 24 -7.76 3.39 -3.45
N GLN A 25 -6.91 2.53 -4.01
CA GLN A 25 -6.18 1.51 -3.23
C GLN A 25 -5.16 2.14 -2.28
N HIS A 26 -4.44 3.17 -2.71
CA HIS A 26 -3.52 3.91 -1.84
C HIS A 26 -4.25 4.60 -0.68
N LYS A 27 -5.41 5.20 -0.95
CA LYS A 27 -6.25 5.76 0.11
C LYS A 27 -6.69 4.70 1.11
N GLY A 28 -7.02 3.50 0.63
CA GLY A 28 -7.34 2.36 1.49
C GLY A 28 -6.17 1.96 2.39
N LEU A 29 -4.94 1.94 1.87
CA LEU A 29 -3.73 1.68 2.68
C LEU A 29 -3.51 2.77 3.73
N VAL A 30 -3.68 4.04 3.36
CA VAL A 30 -3.59 5.16 4.29
C VAL A 30 -4.63 5.01 5.41
N ASN A 31 -5.86 4.67 5.07
CA ASN A 31 -6.92 4.45 6.05
C ASN A 31 -6.60 3.29 7.00
N LEU A 32 -6.05 2.18 6.49
CA LEU A 32 -5.62 1.05 7.32
C LEU A 32 -4.60 1.47 8.38
N VAL A 33 -3.59 2.25 7.98
CA VAL A 33 -2.57 2.74 8.91
C VAL A 33 -3.17 3.69 9.94
N ASN A 34 -4.03 4.60 9.51
CA ASN A 34 -4.69 5.56 10.42
C ASN A 34 -5.59 4.84 11.42
N GLU A 35 -6.36 3.84 11.00
CA GLU A 35 -7.17 3.01 11.89
C GLU A 35 -6.32 2.26 12.91
N MET A 36 -5.23 1.62 12.47
CA MET A 36 -4.31 0.95 13.40
C MET A 36 -3.79 1.92 14.46
N PHE A 37 -3.36 3.09 14.03
CA PHE A 37 -2.83 4.10 14.94
C PHE A 37 -3.89 4.58 15.93
N ASN A 38 -5.14 4.74 15.50
CA ASN A 38 -6.24 5.13 16.38
C ASN A 38 -6.60 4.06 17.43
N HIS A 39 -6.22 2.81 17.20
CA HIS A 39 -6.39 1.72 18.17
C HIS A 39 -5.20 1.54 19.13
N VAL A 40 -4.18 2.42 19.04
CA VAL A 40 -3.10 2.47 20.03
C VAL A 40 -3.63 3.12 21.30
N THR A 41 -3.89 2.31 22.33
CA THR A 41 -4.54 2.74 23.59
C THR A 41 -3.58 2.69 24.78
N GLY A 42 -2.45 2.00 24.64
CA GLY A 42 -1.57 1.64 25.76
C GLY A 42 -2.03 0.41 26.52
N ASN A 43 -3.21 -0.13 26.23
CA ASN A 43 -3.69 -1.39 26.78
C ASN A 43 -3.31 -2.54 25.86
N ILE A 44 -2.32 -3.33 26.25
CA ILE A 44 -1.73 -4.39 25.43
C ILE A 44 -2.78 -5.41 24.98
N GLN A 45 -3.71 -5.78 25.83
CA GLN A 45 -4.73 -6.78 25.50
C GLN A 45 -5.72 -6.27 24.45
N GLN A 46 -6.17 -5.02 24.59
CA GLN A 46 -7.06 -4.39 23.61
C GLN A 46 -6.38 -4.24 22.25
N GLU A 47 -5.12 -3.83 22.25
CA GLU A 47 -4.33 -3.68 21.02
C GLU A 47 -4.12 -5.03 20.31
N ARG A 48 -3.85 -6.10 21.06
CA ARG A 48 -3.72 -7.46 20.52
C ARG A 48 -5.04 -7.99 19.95
N ASP A 49 -6.14 -7.79 20.65
CA ASP A 49 -7.46 -8.22 20.17
C ASP A 49 -7.82 -7.51 18.86
N TYR A 50 -7.55 -6.22 18.76
CA TYR A 50 -7.71 -5.46 17.53
C TYR A 50 -6.81 -6.00 16.40
N PHE A 51 -5.51 -6.14 16.68
CA PHE A 51 -4.54 -6.63 15.71
C PHE A 51 -4.94 -7.99 15.15
N ASN A 52 -5.31 -8.94 16.00
CA ASN A 52 -5.70 -10.29 15.59
C ASN A 52 -6.94 -10.29 14.68
N ARG A 53 -7.85 -9.34 14.87
CA ARG A 53 -9.05 -9.22 14.01
C ARG A 53 -8.75 -8.67 12.63
N VAL A 54 -7.79 -7.75 12.49
CA VAL A 54 -7.63 -6.96 11.27
C VAL A 54 -6.44 -7.36 10.42
N ILE A 55 -5.45 -8.04 11.00
CA ILE A 55 -4.16 -8.24 10.32
C ILE A 55 -4.26 -9.07 9.05
N GLN A 56 -5.10 -10.10 9.04
CA GLN A 56 -5.24 -10.96 7.86
C GLN A 56 -5.87 -10.20 6.69
N GLU A 57 -6.89 -9.39 6.95
CA GLU A 57 -7.52 -8.56 5.92
C GLU A 57 -6.57 -7.49 5.42
N ALA A 58 -5.79 -6.87 6.32
CA ALA A 58 -4.80 -5.87 5.95
C ALA A 58 -3.72 -6.46 5.03
N VAL A 59 -3.18 -7.63 5.35
CA VAL A 59 -2.20 -8.33 4.51
C VAL A 59 -2.79 -8.68 3.14
N ASN A 60 -4.02 -9.19 3.12
CA ASN A 60 -4.71 -9.51 1.86
C ASN A 60 -4.92 -8.26 0.99
N TYR A 61 -5.28 -7.14 1.60
CA TYR A 61 -5.45 -5.88 0.89
C TYR A 61 -4.14 -5.42 0.23
N VAL A 62 -3.04 -5.47 0.96
CA VAL A 62 -1.70 -5.13 0.43
C VAL A 62 -1.32 -6.03 -0.73
N LYS A 63 -1.56 -7.34 -0.62
CA LYS A 63 -1.26 -8.30 -1.70
C LYS A 63 -2.09 -8.03 -2.94
N ILE A 64 -3.37 -7.73 -2.80
CA ILE A 64 -4.25 -7.38 -3.93
C ILE A 64 -3.77 -6.10 -4.60
N HIS A 65 -3.41 -5.10 -3.82
CA HIS A 65 -2.87 -3.84 -4.33
C HIS A 65 -1.58 -4.06 -5.13
N PHE A 66 -0.63 -4.78 -4.58
CA PHE A 66 0.62 -5.11 -5.27
C PHE A 66 0.38 -5.90 -6.56
N ALA A 67 -0.53 -6.87 -6.53
CA ALA A 67 -0.91 -7.62 -7.72
C ALA A 67 -1.52 -6.73 -8.80
N THR A 68 -2.33 -5.74 -8.43
CA THR A 68 -2.90 -4.77 -9.37
C THR A 68 -1.81 -3.96 -10.06
N GLU A 69 -0.85 -3.44 -9.29
CA GLU A 69 0.27 -2.68 -9.86
C GLU A 69 1.15 -3.54 -10.75
N GLU A 70 1.49 -4.75 -10.32
CA GLU A 70 2.33 -5.67 -11.08
C GLU A 70 1.70 -6.07 -12.42
N LYS A 71 0.38 -6.28 -12.45
CA LYS A 71 -0.33 -6.52 -13.71
C LYS A 71 -0.23 -5.34 -14.67
N LEU A 72 -0.38 -4.13 -14.16
CA LEU A 72 -0.19 -2.91 -14.96
C LEU A 72 1.23 -2.80 -15.50
N MET A 73 2.23 -3.09 -14.66
CA MET A 73 3.63 -3.04 -15.07
C MET A 73 3.95 -4.06 -16.17
N ILE A 74 3.43 -5.27 -16.06
CA ILE A 74 3.58 -6.32 -17.07
C ILE A 74 2.90 -5.89 -18.37
N ALA A 75 1.65 -5.43 -18.29
CA ALA A 75 0.87 -5.01 -19.46
C ALA A 75 1.53 -3.84 -20.22
N THR A 76 2.19 -2.95 -19.49
CA THR A 76 2.88 -1.78 -20.05
C THR A 76 4.34 -2.02 -20.38
N LYS A 77 4.85 -3.23 -20.13
CA LYS A 77 6.27 -3.59 -20.33
C LYS A 77 7.24 -2.65 -19.61
N PHE A 78 6.91 -2.31 -18.36
CA PHE A 78 7.72 -1.41 -17.56
C PHE A 78 9.11 -2.01 -17.32
N PRO A 79 10.22 -1.34 -17.72
CA PRO A 79 11.57 -1.87 -17.56
C PRO A 79 11.97 -2.08 -16.09
N GLY A 80 11.43 -1.27 -15.17
CA GLY A 80 11.68 -1.36 -13.74
C GLY A 80 10.86 -2.42 -12.98
N TYR A 81 10.04 -3.20 -13.68
CA TYR A 81 9.16 -4.19 -13.04
C TYR A 81 9.90 -5.19 -12.14
N PRO A 82 11.02 -5.82 -12.56
CA PRO A 82 11.69 -6.80 -11.71
C PRO A 82 12.14 -6.22 -10.37
N ASP A 83 12.67 -5.01 -10.36
CA ASP A 83 13.12 -4.34 -9.12
C ASP A 83 11.94 -3.90 -8.26
N HIS A 84 10.88 -3.39 -8.87
CA HIS A 84 9.66 -2.98 -8.17
C HIS A 84 8.99 -4.18 -7.48
N LYS A 85 8.92 -5.31 -8.18
CA LYS A 85 8.40 -6.56 -7.63
C LYS A 85 9.22 -7.04 -6.43
N LYS A 86 10.54 -6.95 -6.49
CA LYS A 86 11.41 -7.31 -5.35
C LYS A 86 11.13 -6.44 -4.13
N GLU A 87 10.84 -5.18 -4.31
CA GLU A 87 10.46 -4.31 -3.21
C GLU A 87 9.15 -4.73 -2.57
N HIS A 88 8.15 -5.09 -3.38
CA HIS A 88 6.89 -5.65 -2.88
C HIS A 88 7.12 -6.93 -2.07
N GLU A 89 7.90 -7.86 -2.59
CA GLU A 89 8.24 -9.12 -1.92
C GLU A 89 9.00 -8.90 -0.61
N SER A 90 9.97 -7.99 -0.60
CA SER A 90 10.74 -7.62 0.59
C SER A 90 9.84 -7.02 1.68
N PHE A 91 8.89 -6.19 1.28
CA PHE A 91 7.93 -5.62 2.21
C PHE A 91 7.02 -6.67 2.83
N ILE A 92 6.45 -7.57 2.03
CA ILE A 92 5.60 -8.65 2.53
C ILE A 92 6.39 -9.53 3.52
N LEU A 93 7.64 -9.86 3.21
CA LEU A 93 8.50 -10.61 4.12
C LEU A 93 8.73 -9.87 5.44
N ALA A 94 9.00 -8.58 5.37
CA ALA A 94 9.18 -7.75 6.57
C ALA A 94 7.89 -7.67 7.41
N VAL A 95 6.72 -7.53 6.76
CA VAL A 95 5.42 -7.55 7.45
C VAL A 95 5.21 -8.89 8.16
N VAL A 96 5.43 -10.01 7.48
CA VAL A 96 5.27 -11.34 8.06
C VAL A 96 6.19 -11.54 9.27
N ASN A 97 7.44 -11.09 9.17
CA ASN A 97 8.39 -11.18 10.29
C ASN A 97 7.95 -10.31 11.48
N ASN A 98 7.45 -9.12 11.23
CA ASN A 98 6.90 -8.24 12.26
C ASN A 98 5.66 -8.84 12.93
N ILE A 99 4.78 -9.48 12.16
CA ILE A 99 3.60 -10.18 12.69
C ILE A 99 4.03 -11.32 13.61
N LYS A 100 4.98 -12.15 13.19
CA LYS A 100 5.49 -13.26 14.01
C LYS A 100 6.08 -12.76 15.32
N GLU A 101 6.86 -11.69 15.27
CA GLU A 101 7.47 -11.10 16.46
C GLU A 101 6.40 -10.51 17.40
N TYR A 102 5.38 -9.87 16.85
CA TYR A 102 4.24 -9.36 17.63
C TYR A 102 3.46 -10.49 18.32
N GLU A 103 3.13 -11.54 17.58
CA GLU A 103 2.40 -12.71 18.09
C GLU A 103 3.18 -13.48 19.15
N ALA A 104 4.51 -13.54 19.02
CA ALA A 104 5.38 -14.17 20.01
C ALA A 104 5.55 -13.35 21.30
N GLY A 105 4.92 -12.18 21.40
CA GLY A 105 5.07 -11.29 22.56
C GLY A 105 6.39 -10.54 22.58
N GLY A 106 7.00 -10.35 21.41
CA GLY A 106 8.23 -9.60 21.25
C GLY A 106 8.08 -8.10 21.52
N ARG A 107 9.16 -7.37 21.24
CA ARG A 107 9.24 -5.92 21.56
C ARG A 107 8.43 -5.02 20.62
N ILE A 108 7.82 -5.57 19.57
CA ILE A 108 7.01 -4.79 18.65
C ILE A 108 5.65 -4.50 19.28
N THR A 109 5.29 -3.23 19.34
CA THR A 109 3.99 -2.75 19.77
C THR A 109 3.13 -2.41 18.56
N LEU A 110 1.82 -2.25 18.76
CA LEU A 110 0.92 -1.77 17.71
C LEU A 110 1.36 -0.39 17.19
N SER A 111 1.85 0.48 18.05
CA SER A 111 2.41 1.79 17.67
C SER A 111 3.61 1.64 16.73
N LYS A 112 4.57 0.78 17.07
CA LYS A 112 5.74 0.53 16.22
C LYS A 112 5.36 -0.10 14.89
N PHE A 113 4.43 -1.04 14.89
CA PHE A 113 3.95 -1.70 13.68
C PHE A 113 3.26 -0.68 12.75
N SER A 114 2.40 0.18 13.29
CA SER A 114 1.74 1.24 12.52
C SER A 114 2.73 2.20 11.87
N ARG A 115 3.78 2.59 12.61
CA ARG A 115 4.84 3.47 12.09
C ARG A 115 5.67 2.81 11.01
N PHE A 116 5.97 1.53 11.17
CA PHE A 116 6.65 0.75 10.14
C PHE A 116 5.86 0.75 8.83
N LEU A 117 4.56 0.46 8.89
CA LEU A 117 3.69 0.48 7.72
C LEU A 117 3.62 1.87 7.10
N LYS A 118 3.44 2.90 7.92
CA LYS A 118 3.41 4.30 7.48
C LYS A 118 4.66 4.68 6.69
N ASP A 119 5.83 4.44 7.26
CA ASP A 119 7.10 4.85 6.65
C ASP A 119 7.32 4.14 5.32
N TRP A 120 7.03 2.85 5.27
CA TRP A 120 7.18 2.10 4.02
C TRP A 120 6.17 2.55 2.96
N ILE A 121 4.90 2.68 3.31
CA ILE A 121 3.83 3.09 2.38
C ILE A 121 4.12 4.46 1.79
N LEU A 122 4.46 5.45 2.62
CA LEU A 122 4.77 6.79 2.13
C LEU A 122 5.98 6.82 1.20
N SER A 123 7.05 6.12 1.59
CA SER A 123 8.26 6.04 0.77
C SER A 123 7.98 5.35 -0.56
N HIS A 124 7.25 4.23 -0.54
CA HIS A 124 6.94 3.45 -1.75
C HIS A 124 6.05 4.23 -2.71
N ILE A 125 4.96 4.84 -2.22
CA ILE A 125 4.05 5.65 -3.05
C ILE A 125 4.79 6.87 -3.61
N ALA A 126 5.52 7.60 -2.78
CA ALA A 126 6.16 8.86 -3.18
C ALA A 126 7.33 8.67 -4.14
N MET A 127 7.99 7.52 -4.13
CA MET A 127 9.20 7.28 -4.91
C MET A 127 9.02 6.19 -5.97
N GLN A 128 8.69 4.97 -5.56
CA GLN A 128 8.68 3.82 -6.47
C GLN A 128 7.46 3.80 -7.37
N ASP A 129 6.28 4.01 -6.80
CA ASP A 129 5.06 4.07 -7.58
C ASP A 129 5.04 5.29 -8.48
N LYS A 130 5.57 6.42 -8.01
CA LYS A 130 5.68 7.63 -8.81
C LYS A 130 6.49 7.40 -10.08
N ARG A 131 7.63 6.70 -10.00
CA ARG A 131 8.44 6.34 -11.18
C ARG A 131 7.63 5.52 -12.16
N TYR A 132 6.89 4.53 -11.67
CA TYR A 132 6.06 3.69 -12.54
C TYR A 132 4.95 4.50 -13.20
N PHE A 133 4.22 5.31 -12.43
CA PHE A 133 3.09 6.05 -12.98
C PHE A 133 3.51 7.21 -13.89
N GLU A 134 4.69 7.76 -13.75
CA GLU A 134 5.28 8.66 -14.77
C GLU A 134 5.44 7.93 -16.10
N TYR A 135 5.96 6.71 -16.07
CA TYR A 135 6.06 5.85 -17.25
C TYR A 135 4.68 5.49 -17.80
N PHE A 136 3.76 5.06 -16.95
CA PHE A 136 2.38 4.70 -17.33
C PHE A 136 1.66 5.87 -17.99
N ASN A 137 1.76 7.07 -17.45
CA ASN A 137 1.10 8.26 -17.98
C ASN A 137 1.67 8.67 -19.36
N LYS A 138 2.95 8.45 -19.60
CA LYS A 138 3.56 8.66 -20.94
C LYS A 138 2.96 7.70 -21.97
N ILE A 139 2.75 6.44 -21.59
CA ILE A 139 2.12 5.44 -22.47
C ILE A 139 0.67 5.77 -22.70
N ALA A 140 -0.07 6.17 -21.68
CA ALA A 140 -1.48 6.56 -21.78
C ALA A 140 -1.64 7.79 -22.70
N THR A 141 -0.72 8.74 -22.65
CA THR A 141 -0.68 9.90 -23.57
C THR A 141 -0.45 9.45 -25.02
N ARG A 142 0.48 8.51 -25.23
CA ARG A 142 0.70 7.91 -26.58
C ARG A 142 -0.53 7.17 -27.08
N LYS A 143 -1.31 6.57 -26.18
CA LYS A 143 -2.58 5.93 -26.51
C LYS A 143 -3.63 6.94 -27.00
N ALA A 144 -3.73 8.09 -26.36
CA ALA A 144 -4.60 9.18 -26.83
C ALA A 144 -4.25 9.60 -28.26
N ASP A 145 -2.98 9.46 -28.67
CA ASP A 145 -2.49 9.67 -30.03
C ASP A 145 -2.71 8.45 -30.97
N GLY A 146 -3.42 7.43 -30.53
CA GLY A 146 -3.77 6.24 -31.32
C GLY A 146 -2.68 5.16 -31.43
N LYS A 147 -1.62 5.22 -30.63
CA LYS A 147 -0.44 4.34 -30.77
C LYS A 147 -0.37 3.12 -29.84
N LEU A 148 -1.11 3.11 -28.72
CA LEU A 148 -1.13 1.99 -27.75
C LEU A 148 -2.48 1.90 -27.06
N SER A 149 -2.99 0.69 -26.81
CA SER A 149 -4.26 0.50 -26.09
C SER A 149 -4.06 -0.32 -24.83
N ILE A 150 -4.19 0.32 -23.67
CA ILE A 150 -4.33 -0.33 -22.38
C ILE A 150 -5.75 -0.05 -21.92
N THR A 151 -6.56 -1.10 -21.75
CA THR A 151 -7.94 -0.97 -21.30
C THR A 151 -8.02 -1.38 -19.82
N SER A 152 -9.10 -0.97 -19.16
CA SER A 152 -9.41 -1.44 -17.80
C SER A 152 -9.53 -2.96 -17.71
N ASP A 153 -9.77 -3.62 -18.85
CA ASP A 153 -9.87 -5.08 -18.94
C ASP A 153 -8.50 -5.75 -18.90
N ASP A 154 -7.45 -5.09 -19.38
CA ASP A 154 -6.06 -5.56 -19.27
C ASP A 154 -5.61 -5.66 -17.80
N VAL A 155 -6.21 -4.88 -16.92
CA VAL A 155 -5.95 -4.89 -15.49
C VAL A 155 -6.73 -5.99 -14.77
N LYS A 156 -7.93 -6.36 -15.28
CA LYS A 156 -8.84 -7.33 -14.65
C LYS A 156 -8.56 -8.77 -15.02
N ASN A 157 -7.98 -9.02 -16.18
CA ASN A 157 -7.81 -10.36 -16.78
C ASN A 157 -6.37 -10.88 -16.73
N GLY A 158 -5.53 -10.28 -15.91
CA GLY A 158 -4.17 -10.76 -15.65
C GLY A 158 -4.11 -11.90 -14.65
#